data_a061015e3faa7d140c98ac75444375d2
#
_entry.id   a061015e3faa7d140c98ac75444375d2
#
_cell.length_a   1.000
_cell.length_b   1.000
_cell.length_c   1.000
_cell.angle_alpha   90.00
_cell.angle_beta   90.00
_cell.angle_gamma   90.00
#
_symmetry.space_group_name_H-M   'P 1'
#
loop_
_entity.id
_entity.type
_entity.pdbx_description
1 polymer ?
#
loop_
_entity_poly.entity_id
_entity_poly.type
_entity_poly.pdbx_seq_one_letter_code
_entity_poly.pdbx_strand_id
1 'polypeptide(L)'
;MTLPSVASDTEKSIEVSPYIVNGEDALVDDFPSFVSLFVDSIEIDGIYYPSSYCGGTLLDAEHVLTAAHCLYGSVVNQLFTVVVPKLQDENDYPYGSVEQIRISAVYYPDNYVDSTSQLLPNDIAIFKLEQAISVANHIAIPTNEGYRTASELFQAVGHGNTATNTSSTSQLQMATLTWVDNQTCASNFTGGSNLTEKQICFTGDYSNATGLKAGTCQGDSGGPVYWSENGTQVQVGITSFGPALCGDPGSKVTAVYTEITDHRNWINSVLSGAEQPKRTSDDSIRRGYIDIYGSIINDVGGIEVPSTPKTGGGGGGGISYYVGLWLALIVALRSAVLLPNWRSWQTKL
;
A
#
# COMPACT_ATOMS: atom_id res chain seq x y z
N MET A 1 46.79 45.00 15.14
CA MET A 1 46.45 43.65 15.59
C MET A 1 45.03 43.39 15.15
N THR A 2 44.88 42.68 14.04
CA THR A 2 43.58 42.28 13.49
C THR A 2 43.29 40.83 13.93
N LEU A 3 42.20 40.63 14.64
CA LEU A 3 41.72 39.30 15.05
C LEU A 3 41.16 38.56 13.82
N PRO A 4 41.40 37.26 13.66
CA PRO A 4 40.81 36.50 12.60
C PRO A 4 39.33 36.21 12.91
N SER A 5 38.50 36.43 11.88
CA SER A 5 37.10 36.04 11.84
C SER A 5 37.02 34.51 11.81
N VAL A 6 36.35 33.90 12.81
CA VAL A 6 36.00 32.49 12.82
C VAL A 6 34.76 32.33 11.92
N ALA A 7 34.94 31.67 10.79
CA ALA A 7 33.84 31.23 9.99
C ALA A 7 33.06 30.15 10.78
N SER A 8 31.78 30.40 11.04
CA SER A 8 30.85 29.42 11.56
C SER A 8 30.51 28.46 10.43
N ASP A 9 31.04 27.25 10.47
CA ASP A 9 30.55 26.14 9.69
C ASP A 9 29.14 25.80 10.20
N THR A 10 28.14 26.21 9.46
CA THR A 10 26.78 25.70 9.61
C THR A 10 26.80 24.21 9.19
N GLU A 11 26.90 23.33 10.16
CA GLU A 11 26.57 21.93 9.94
C GLU A 11 25.14 21.85 9.38
N LYS A 12 25.06 21.42 8.12
CA LYS A 12 23.81 21.12 7.47
C LYS A 12 23.27 19.87 8.15
N SER A 13 22.33 20.05 9.10
CA SER A 13 21.61 18.93 9.68
C SER A 13 20.92 18.19 8.53
N ILE A 14 21.37 16.98 8.25
CA ILE A 14 20.65 16.06 7.40
C ILE A 14 19.43 15.66 8.22
N GLU A 15 18.25 16.20 7.90
CA GLU A 15 16.99 15.67 8.38
C GLU A 15 16.80 14.29 7.75
N VAL A 16 17.13 13.26 8.52
CA VAL A 16 16.78 11.89 8.17
C VAL A 16 15.31 11.72 8.54
N SER A 17 14.42 11.88 7.58
CA SER A 17 13.02 11.47 7.73
C SER A 17 12.94 9.97 7.39
N PRO A 18 12.62 9.08 8.34
CA PRO A 18 12.46 7.66 8.04
C PRO A 18 11.08 7.42 7.41
N TYR A 19 11.08 6.73 6.29
CA TYR A 19 9.89 6.34 5.51
C TYR A 19 9.91 4.83 5.30
N ILE A 20 8.75 4.13 5.15
CA ILE A 20 8.72 2.71 5.52
C ILE A 20 9.66 2.60 6.73
N VAL A 21 9.43 1.96 7.80
CA VAL A 21 10.30 2.12 8.98
C VAL A 21 11.77 2.02 8.58
N ASN A 22 12.54 3.12 8.74
CA ASN A 22 13.95 3.23 8.31
C ASN A 22 14.19 2.88 6.83
N GLY A 23 13.22 3.18 5.97
CA GLY A 23 13.36 3.04 4.53
C GLY A 23 14.14 4.20 3.91
N GLU A 24 14.25 4.17 2.60
CA GLU A 24 14.79 5.23 1.75
C GLU A 24 13.83 5.52 0.61
N ASP A 25 13.94 6.72 0.01
CA ASP A 25 13.13 7.08 -1.14
C ASP A 25 13.37 6.10 -2.28
N ALA A 26 12.30 5.57 -2.85
CA ALA A 26 12.33 4.69 -4.00
C ALA A 26 11.86 5.43 -5.25
N LEU A 27 12.49 5.14 -6.39
CA LEU A 27 11.97 5.59 -7.67
C LEU A 27 10.98 4.56 -8.20
N VAL A 28 9.77 4.98 -8.51
CA VAL A 28 8.73 4.08 -9.01
C VAL A 28 9.12 3.40 -10.32
N ASP A 29 9.99 4.01 -11.11
CA ASP A 29 10.52 3.42 -12.35
C ASP A 29 11.46 2.22 -12.08
N ASP A 30 12.02 2.10 -10.87
CA ASP A 30 12.78 0.93 -10.45
C ASP A 30 11.84 -0.24 -10.03
N PHE A 31 10.56 0.06 -9.77
CA PHE A 31 9.53 -0.89 -9.36
C PHE A 31 8.27 -0.79 -10.25
N PRO A 32 8.40 -0.95 -11.57
CA PRO A 32 7.36 -0.60 -12.54
C PRO A 32 6.09 -1.47 -12.45
N SER A 33 6.15 -2.60 -11.75
CA SER A 33 4.97 -3.44 -11.47
C SER A 33 4.20 -3.01 -10.22
N PHE A 34 4.75 -2.11 -9.39
CA PHE A 34 4.08 -1.65 -8.18
C PHE A 34 2.86 -0.80 -8.52
N VAL A 35 1.78 -0.99 -7.76
CA VAL A 35 0.56 -0.19 -7.85
C VAL A 35 0.07 0.20 -6.45
N SER A 36 -0.55 1.37 -6.34
CA SER A 36 -1.25 1.85 -5.15
C SER A 36 -2.75 1.64 -5.29
N LEU A 37 -3.41 1.22 -4.21
CA LEU A 37 -4.84 0.89 -4.20
C LEU A 37 -5.60 1.96 -3.41
N PHE A 38 -6.48 2.69 -4.11
CA PHE A 38 -7.34 3.71 -3.51
C PHE A 38 -8.80 3.27 -3.52
N VAL A 39 -9.61 3.92 -2.68
CA VAL A 39 -11.08 3.79 -2.73
C VAL A 39 -11.65 5.11 -3.20
N ASP A 40 -12.39 5.09 -4.30
CA ASP A 40 -13.13 6.25 -4.75
C ASP A 40 -14.43 5.92 -5.48
N SER A 41 -15.31 6.91 -5.51
CA SER A 41 -16.54 6.96 -6.27
C SER A 41 -16.59 8.22 -7.16
N ILE A 42 -15.42 8.75 -7.55
CA ILE A 42 -15.27 10.04 -8.26
C ILE A 42 -16.22 10.14 -9.46
N GLU A 43 -16.31 9.09 -10.28
CA GLU A 43 -17.15 9.10 -11.49
C GLU A 43 -18.65 9.05 -11.19
N ILE A 44 -19.05 8.74 -9.95
CA ILE A 44 -20.45 8.56 -9.58
C ILE A 44 -20.93 9.76 -8.74
N ASP A 45 -20.22 10.11 -7.68
CA ASP A 45 -20.60 11.18 -6.75
C ASP A 45 -19.48 12.18 -6.44
N GLY A 46 -18.30 12.00 -7.03
CA GLY A 46 -17.17 12.92 -6.90
C GLY A 46 -16.37 12.76 -5.61
N ILE A 47 -16.46 11.63 -4.91
CA ILE A 47 -15.83 11.43 -3.60
C ILE A 47 -14.66 10.43 -3.68
N TYR A 48 -13.57 10.68 -2.93
CA TYR A 48 -12.38 9.84 -2.90
C TYR A 48 -11.64 9.87 -1.57
N TYR A 49 -10.82 8.86 -1.30
CA TYR A 49 -9.82 8.86 -0.23
C TYR A 49 -8.46 9.32 -0.76
N PRO A 50 -7.78 10.26 -0.07
CA PRO A 50 -6.53 10.85 -0.56
C PRO A 50 -5.29 9.96 -0.37
N SER A 51 -5.40 8.86 0.37
CA SER A 51 -4.29 7.94 0.63
C SER A 51 -4.63 6.54 0.19
N SER A 52 -3.65 5.82 -0.31
CA SER A 52 -3.81 4.39 -0.61
C SER A 52 -4.09 3.62 0.68
N TYR A 53 -4.97 2.62 0.58
CA TYR A 53 -5.27 1.76 1.73
C TYR A 53 -4.41 0.48 1.73
N CYS A 54 -3.87 0.11 0.58
CA CYS A 54 -2.99 -1.03 0.35
C CYS A 54 -2.14 -0.80 -0.91
N GLY A 55 -1.08 -1.58 -1.05
CA GLY A 55 -0.31 -1.73 -2.27
C GLY A 55 -0.70 -3.00 -3.05
N GLY A 56 -0.09 -3.17 -4.21
CA GLY A 56 -0.23 -4.36 -5.04
C GLY A 56 0.82 -4.40 -6.14
N THR A 57 0.74 -5.42 -7.00
CA THR A 57 1.64 -5.58 -8.14
C THR A 57 0.91 -6.15 -9.35
N LEU A 58 1.34 -5.74 -10.54
CA LEU A 58 0.81 -6.23 -11.80
C LEU A 58 1.29 -7.66 -12.09
N LEU A 59 0.37 -8.61 -12.21
CA LEU A 59 0.63 -9.96 -12.72
C LEU A 59 0.66 -9.99 -14.25
N ASP A 60 -0.19 -9.20 -14.86
CA ASP A 60 -0.29 -8.91 -16.28
C ASP A 60 -0.99 -7.55 -16.48
N ALA A 61 -1.38 -7.21 -17.71
CA ALA A 61 -2.01 -5.92 -18.01
C ALA A 61 -3.40 -5.74 -17.35
N GLU A 62 -4.06 -6.81 -16.92
CA GLU A 62 -5.44 -6.77 -16.41
C GLU A 62 -5.58 -7.33 -14.99
N HIS A 63 -4.50 -7.87 -14.38
CA HIS A 63 -4.58 -8.51 -13.06
C HIS A 63 -3.56 -7.93 -12.08
N VAL A 64 -4.02 -7.60 -10.88
CA VAL A 64 -3.23 -7.05 -9.77
C VAL A 64 -3.24 -8.02 -8.61
N LEU A 65 -2.05 -8.39 -8.13
CA LEU A 65 -1.83 -9.20 -6.95
C LEU A 65 -1.75 -8.30 -5.71
N THR A 66 -2.46 -8.68 -4.64
CA THR A 66 -2.46 -7.98 -3.35
C THR A 66 -2.78 -8.97 -2.21
N ALA A 67 -2.99 -8.49 -0.99
CA ALA A 67 -3.40 -9.31 0.15
C ALA A 67 -4.92 -9.43 0.25
N ALA A 68 -5.43 -10.57 0.74
CA ALA A 68 -6.86 -10.77 0.92
C ALA A 68 -7.44 -9.85 2.01
N HIS A 69 -6.70 -9.58 3.09
CA HIS A 69 -7.17 -8.70 4.15
C HIS A 69 -7.42 -7.25 3.68
N CYS A 70 -6.84 -6.81 2.55
CA CYS A 70 -7.10 -5.50 1.96
C CYS A 70 -8.55 -5.33 1.49
N LEU A 71 -9.25 -6.43 1.21
CA LEU A 71 -10.58 -6.39 0.59
C LEU A 71 -11.62 -7.31 1.25
N TYR A 72 -11.17 -8.34 1.98
CA TYR A 72 -12.07 -9.30 2.62
C TYR A 72 -13.00 -8.61 3.63
N GLY A 73 -14.29 -8.95 3.59
CA GLY A 73 -15.30 -8.33 4.47
C GLY A 73 -15.69 -6.89 4.12
N SER A 74 -14.95 -6.19 3.25
CA SER A 74 -15.23 -4.82 2.83
C SER A 74 -15.91 -4.77 1.46
N VAL A 75 -17.23 -4.59 1.42
CA VAL A 75 -17.97 -4.40 0.16
C VAL A 75 -17.48 -3.14 -0.57
N VAL A 76 -17.12 -2.10 0.18
CA VAL A 76 -16.60 -0.85 -0.37
C VAL A 76 -15.30 -1.10 -1.14
N ASN A 77 -14.31 -1.75 -0.54
CA ASN A 77 -13.05 -2.05 -1.22
C ASN A 77 -13.28 -2.97 -2.45
N GLN A 78 -14.21 -3.92 -2.34
CA GLN A 78 -14.53 -4.85 -3.44
C GLN A 78 -15.27 -4.20 -4.62
N LEU A 79 -15.89 -3.03 -4.44
CA LEU A 79 -16.63 -2.32 -5.50
C LEU A 79 -15.90 -1.09 -6.00
N PHE A 80 -15.23 -0.36 -5.12
CA PHE A 80 -14.76 1.01 -5.38
C PHE A 80 -13.24 1.15 -5.39
N THR A 81 -12.50 0.04 -5.36
CA THR A 81 -11.05 0.10 -5.53
C THR A 81 -10.69 0.63 -6.92
N VAL A 82 -9.79 1.60 -6.92
CA VAL A 82 -9.08 2.13 -8.07
C VAL A 82 -7.61 1.76 -7.94
N VAL A 83 -7.05 1.23 -9.01
CA VAL A 83 -5.64 0.86 -9.13
C VAL A 83 -4.90 1.99 -9.81
N VAL A 84 -3.84 2.50 -9.19
CA VAL A 84 -3.00 3.58 -9.68
C VAL A 84 -1.57 3.06 -9.86
N PRO A 85 -1.15 2.74 -11.09
CA PRO A 85 0.20 2.31 -11.38
C PRO A 85 1.17 3.49 -11.39
N LYS A 86 2.45 3.21 -11.13
CA LYS A 86 3.55 4.18 -11.23
C LYS A 86 3.33 5.47 -10.43
N LEU A 87 2.70 5.40 -9.29
CA LEU A 87 2.50 6.55 -8.43
C LEU A 87 3.75 6.79 -7.57
N GLN A 88 4.46 7.89 -7.86
CA GLN A 88 5.65 8.30 -7.10
C GLN A 88 5.24 9.05 -5.82
N ASP A 89 4.26 9.94 -5.94
CA ASP A 89 3.75 10.78 -4.86
C ASP A 89 2.23 10.63 -4.77
N GLU A 90 1.70 10.18 -3.64
CA GLU A 90 0.25 10.05 -3.42
C GLU A 90 -0.51 11.38 -3.56
N ASN A 91 0.18 12.53 -3.41
CA ASN A 91 -0.44 13.83 -3.62
C ASN A 91 -0.83 14.09 -5.09
N ASP A 92 -0.29 13.31 -6.03
CA ASP A 92 -0.69 13.37 -7.45
C ASP A 92 -2.04 12.71 -7.71
N TYR A 93 -2.55 11.90 -6.78
CA TYR A 93 -3.88 11.30 -6.83
C TYR A 93 -4.91 12.22 -6.16
N PRO A 94 -6.13 12.39 -6.71
CA PRO A 94 -6.65 11.85 -7.99
C PRO A 94 -6.36 12.76 -9.17
N TYR A 95 -5.63 13.84 -8.98
CA TYR A 95 -5.35 14.87 -9.98
C TYR A 95 -4.01 14.59 -10.67
N GLY A 96 -3.84 15.11 -11.85
CA GLY A 96 -2.61 14.94 -12.61
C GLY A 96 -2.72 13.93 -13.74
N SER A 97 -1.57 13.49 -14.24
CA SER A 97 -1.48 12.57 -15.39
C SER A 97 -1.38 11.10 -14.95
N VAL A 98 -1.82 10.76 -13.74
CA VAL A 98 -1.75 9.39 -13.23
C VAL A 98 -2.84 8.53 -13.88
N GLU A 99 -2.45 7.35 -14.35
CA GLU A 99 -3.38 6.35 -14.86
C GLU A 99 -4.19 5.78 -13.68
N GLN A 100 -5.50 5.63 -13.86
CA GLN A 100 -6.43 5.18 -12.82
C GLN A 100 -7.39 4.18 -13.44
N ILE A 101 -7.41 2.95 -12.94
CA ILE A 101 -8.26 1.90 -13.48
C ILE A 101 -9.08 1.26 -12.38
N ARG A 102 -10.41 1.16 -12.58
CA ARG A 102 -11.32 0.46 -11.67
C ARG A 102 -11.18 -1.05 -11.79
N ILE A 103 -11.52 -1.72 -10.69
CA ILE A 103 -11.60 -3.17 -10.69
C ILE A 103 -12.95 -3.64 -11.22
N SER A 104 -12.95 -4.78 -11.93
CA SER A 104 -14.14 -5.48 -12.44
C SER A 104 -14.46 -6.77 -11.71
N ALA A 105 -13.47 -7.40 -11.07
CA ALA A 105 -13.67 -8.63 -10.32
C ALA A 105 -12.62 -8.80 -9.21
N VAL A 106 -12.99 -9.59 -8.20
CA VAL A 106 -12.19 -9.86 -7.00
C VAL A 106 -12.07 -11.36 -6.79
N TYR A 107 -10.84 -11.83 -6.54
CA TYR A 107 -10.51 -13.23 -6.26
C TYR A 107 -9.70 -13.33 -4.97
N TYR A 108 -10.01 -14.29 -4.12
CA TYR A 108 -9.19 -14.74 -2.99
C TYR A 108 -9.51 -16.21 -2.70
N PRO A 109 -8.56 -16.99 -2.12
CA PRO A 109 -8.78 -18.41 -1.86
C PRO A 109 -9.93 -18.66 -0.87
N ASP A 110 -10.69 -19.75 -1.06
CA ASP A 110 -11.76 -20.17 -0.14
C ASP A 110 -11.27 -20.46 1.27
N ASN A 111 -10.01 -20.84 1.39
CA ASN A 111 -9.35 -21.18 2.66
C ASN A 111 -8.54 -20.02 3.26
N TYR A 112 -8.73 -18.79 2.79
CA TYR A 112 -8.28 -17.61 3.51
C TYR A 112 -9.02 -17.49 4.83
N VAL A 113 -8.32 -17.21 5.92
CA VAL A 113 -8.90 -17.00 7.23
C VAL A 113 -8.51 -15.62 7.75
N ASP A 114 -9.50 -14.74 7.87
CA ASP A 114 -9.35 -13.39 8.44
C ASP A 114 -9.29 -13.45 9.97
N SER A 115 -8.17 -13.92 10.49
CA SER A 115 -7.95 -14.04 11.93
C SER A 115 -6.48 -13.87 12.28
N THR A 116 -6.17 -12.82 13.03
CA THR A 116 -4.82 -12.57 13.55
C THR A 116 -4.34 -13.65 14.53
N SER A 117 -5.25 -14.29 15.28
CA SER A 117 -4.93 -15.43 16.15
C SER A 117 -4.53 -16.69 15.37
N GLN A 118 -4.92 -16.77 14.10
CA GLN A 118 -4.51 -17.82 13.16
C GLN A 118 -3.43 -17.38 12.20
N LEU A 119 -2.87 -16.17 12.38
CA LEU A 119 -1.79 -15.59 11.58
C LEU A 119 -2.13 -15.50 10.09
N LEU A 120 -3.40 -15.13 9.74
CA LEU A 120 -3.89 -14.84 8.39
C LEU A 120 -3.42 -15.83 7.31
N PRO A 121 -3.68 -17.14 7.42
CA PRO A 121 -3.21 -18.10 6.43
C PRO A 121 -3.86 -17.87 5.06
N ASN A 122 -3.09 -18.00 3.99
CA ASN A 122 -3.49 -17.76 2.59
C ASN A 122 -3.97 -16.31 2.31
N ASP A 123 -3.32 -15.34 2.91
CA ASP A 123 -3.62 -13.91 2.75
C ASP A 123 -3.12 -13.39 1.39
N ILE A 124 -3.85 -13.72 0.35
CA ILE A 124 -3.58 -13.38 -1.05
C ILE A 124 -4.88 -13.09 -1.79
N ALA A 125 -4.87 -12.10 -2.66
CA ALA A 125 -5.99 -11.77 -3.52
C ALA A 125 -5.52 -11.28 -4.89
N ILE A 126 -6.41 -11.36 -5.88
CA ILE A 126 -6.21 -10.79 -7.21
C ILE A 126 -7.42 -9.92 -7.55
N PHE A 127 -7.15 -8.71 -8.03
CA PHE A 127 -8.13 -7.90 -8.73
C PHE A 127 -8.01 -8.10 -10.23
N LYS A 128 -9.15 -8.23 -10.91
CA LYS A 128 -9.22 -8.01 -12.35
C LYS A 128 -9.64 -6.58 -12.62
N LEU A 129 -8.99 -5.93 -13.57
CA LEU A 129 -9.24 -4.55 -13.97
C LEU A 129 -10.37 -4.48 -15.02
N GLU A 130 -11.02 -3.32 -15.13
CA GLU A 130 -12.00 -3.05 -16.20
C GLU A 130 -11.34 -2.83 -17.56
N GLN A 131 -10.11 -2.34 -17.56
CA GLN A 131 -9.30 -2.06 -18.75
C GLN A 131 -7.86 -2.46 -18.49
N ALA A 132 -7.14 -2.79 -19.57
CA ALA A 132 -5.72 -3.08 -19.48
C ALA A 132 -4.91 -1.83 -19.14
N ILE A 133 -3.96 -1.98 -18.23
CA ILE A 133 -2.96 -0.96 -17.89
C ILE A 133 -1.91 -0.85 -19.00
N SER A 134 -1.47 0.37 -19.28
CA SER A 134 -0.45 0.65 -20.29
C SER A 134 0.98 0.26 -19.87
N VAL A 135 1.21 -0.12 -18.62
CA VAL A 135 2.51 -0.49 -18.07
C VAL A 135 2.97 -1.85 -18.63
N ALA A 136 4.16 -1.87 -19.22
CA ALA A 136 4.68 -3.06 -19.90
C ALA A 136 5.32 -4.11 -18.96
N ASN A 137 5.66 -3.74 -17.72
CA ASN A 137 6.42 -4.59 -16.81
C ASN A 137 5.52 -5.22 -15.76
N HIS A 138 5.48 -6.53 -15.79
CA HIS A 138 4.77 -7.38 -14.84
C HIS A 138 5.76 -8.09 -13.94
N ILE A 139 5.32 -8.56 -12.78
CA ILE A 139 6.19 -9.29 -11.87
C ILE A 139 6.60 -10.64 -12.44
N ALA A 140 7.84 -11.04 -12.14
CA ALA A 140 8.24 -12.43 -12.24
C ALA A 140 7.88 -13.16 -10.92
N ILE A 141 7.35 -14.38 -11.03
CA ILE A 141 7.05 -15.25 -9.89
C ILE A 141 8.15 -16.29 -9.76
N PRO A 142 8.74 -16.49 -8.55
CA PRO A 142 9.82 -17.45 -8.35
C PRO A 142 9.40 -18.88 -8.75
N THR A 143 10.33 -19.64 -9.30
CA THR A 143 10.07 -21.04 -9.67
C THR A 143 10.38 -22.05 -8.55
N ASN A 144 11.12 -21.62 -7.53
CA ASN A 144 11.51 -22.39 -6.35
C ASN A 144 11.83 -21.44 -5.19
N GLU A 145 12.15 -21.98 -4.03
CA GLU A 145 12.45 -21.23 -2.81
C GLU A 145 13.96 -21.05 -2.55
N GLY A 146 14.79 -21.09 -3.59
CA GLY A 146 16.24 -20.92 -3.47
C GLY A 146 16.68 -19.58 -2.85
N TYR A 147 15.79 -18.59 -2.82
CA TYR A 147 16.00 -17.30 -2.16
C TYR A 147 15.92 -17.36 -0.62
N ARG A 148 15.38 -18.43 -0.02
CA ARG A 148 15.29 -18.58 1.44
C ARG A 148 16.66 -18.83 2.07
N THR A 149 17.54 -17.83 2.01
CA THR A 149 18.88 -17.88 2.61
C THR A 149 19.21 -16.54 3.28
N ALA A 150 20.00 -16.59 4.35
CA ALA A 150 20.40 -15.39 5.11
C ALA A 150 21.39 -14.49 4.34
N SER A 151 21.93 -14.94 3.20
CA SER A 151 22.86 -14.15 2.38
C SER A 151 22.16 -13.31 1.32
N GLU A 152 20.88 -13.56 1.05
CA GLU A 152 20.10 -12.79 0.10
C GLU A 152 19.52 -11.53 0.74
N LEU A 153 19.42 -10.47 -0.06
CA LEU A 153 18.76 -9.22 0.31
C LEU A 153 17.46 -9.07 -0.45
N PHE A 154 16.47 -8.50 0.24
CA PHE A 154 15.13 -8.32 -0.27
C PHE A 154 14.73 -6.84 -0.15
N GLN A 155 13.82 -6.39 -0.98
CA GLN A 155 13.32 -5.02 -0.98
C GLN A 155 11.80 -5.03 -0.85
N ALA A 156 11.29 -4.50 0.26
CA ALA A 156 9.87 -4.18 0.40
C ALA A 156 9.63 -2.74 -0.07
N VAL A 157 8.50 -2.52 -0.76
CA VAL A 157 8.19 -1.22 -1.39
C VAL A 157 6.75 -0.82 -1.07
N GLY A 158 6.52 0.46 -0.76
CA GLY A 158 5.19 0.99 -0.47
C GLY A 158 5.14 2.45 -0.03
N HIS A 159 3.94 2.92 0.26
CA HIS A 159 3.64 4.26 0.79
C HIS A 159 3.21 4.22 2.27
N GLY A 160 3.48 3.12 2.97
CA GLY A 160 3.03 2.92 4.34
C GLY A 160 3.65 3.86 5.37
N ASN A 161 3.21 3.73 6.61
CA ASN A 161 3.66 4.56 7.71
C ASN A 161 5.14 4.34 8.04
N THR A 162 5.78 5.39 8.54
CA THR A 162 7.20 5.40 8.93
C THR A 162 7.44 4.88 10.34
N ALA A 163 6.41 4.79 11.14
CA ALA A 163 6.35 4.16 12.44
C ALA A 163 4.88 3.91 12.80
N THR A 164 4.64 3.09 13.81
CA THR A 164 3.29 2.79 14.30
C THR A 164 2.51 4.06 14.66
N ASN A 165 1.30 4.21 14.10
CA ASN A 165 0.40 5.35 14.33
C ASN A 165 0.96 6.72 13.92
N THR A 166 1.94 6.77 13.03
CA THR A 166 2.39 8.02 12.40
C THR A 166 1.68 8.23 11.07
N SER A 167 1.80 9.44 10.51
CA SER A 167 1.35 9.69 9.13
C SER A 167 2.27 8.95 8.15
N SER A 168 1.68 8.38 7.09
CA SER A 168 2.42 7.95 5.91
C SER A 168 3.11 9.15 5.26
N THR A 169 4.13 8.90 4.46
CA THR A 169 4.59 9.89 3.51
C THR A 169 3.79 9.75 2.23
N SER A 170 3.79 10.79 1.42
CA SER A 170 3.22 10.70 0.10
C SER A 170 4.17 10.03 -0.91
N GLN A 171 5.50 10.01 -0.62
CA GLN A 171 6.51 9.47 -1.51
C GLN A 171 6.67 7.96 -1.39
N LEU A 172 6.91 7.30 -2.52
CA LEU A 172 7.23 5.87 -2.55
C LEU A 172 8.54 5.59 -1.82
N GLN A 173 8.55 4.54 -1.01
CA GLN A 173 9.68 4.15 -0.17
C GLN A 173 10.06 2.70 -0.38
N MET A 174 11.31 2.34 -0.04
CA MET A 174 11.75 0.96 0.04
C MET A 174 12.54 0.68 1.31
N ALA A 175 12.48 -0.56 1.79
CA ALA A 175 13.33 -1.06 2.87
C ALA A 175 14.08 -2.32 2.43
N THR A 176 15.36 -2.38 2.77
CA THR A 176 16.16 -3.59 2.60
C THR A 176 15.95 -4.53 3.78
N LEU A 177 15.65 -5.79 3.47
CA LEU A 177 15.29 -6.83 4.40
C LEU A 177 16.15 -8.08 4.23
N THR A 178 16.24 -8.88 5.29
CA THR A 178 16.87 -10.22 5.29
C THR A 178 15.85 -11.26 5.72
N TRP A 179 15.96 -12.44 5.15
CA TRP A 179 15.09 -13.56 5.46
C TRP A 179 15.29 -14.09 6.87
N VAL A 180 14.20 -14.50 7.51
CA VAL A 180 14.17 -15.16 8.82
C VAL A 180 13.44 -16.49 8.67
N ASP A 181 14.04 -17.58 9.17
CA ASP A 181 13.44 -18.90 9.09
C ASP A 181 12.10 -19.00 9.84
N ASN A 182 11.21 -19.89 9.36
CA ASN A 182 9.84 -19.99 9.88
C ASN A 182 9.80 -20.42 11.36
N GLN A 183 10.79 -21.17 11.87
CA GLN A 183 10.82 -21.54 13.28
C GLN A 183 11.11 -20.32 14.18
N THR A 184 12.09 -19.52 13.79
CA THR A 184 12.41 -18.26 14.46
C THR A 184 11.25 -17.29 14.37
N CYS A 185 10.64 -17.14 13.19
CA CYS A 185 9.47 -16.32 12.95
C CYS A 185 8.29 -16.72 13.85
N ALA A 186 7.90 -18.00 13.84
CA ALA A 186 6.82 -18.55 14.66
C ALA A 186 7.02 -18.25 16.15
N SER A 187 8.26 -18.32 16.63
CA SER A 187 8.59 -18.05 18.04
C SER A 187 8.35 -16.59 18.47
N ASN A 188 8.10 -15.70 17.52
CA ASN A 188 7.87 -14.28 17.76
C ASN A 188 6.40 -13.93 18.01
N PHE A 189 5.47 -14.84 17.71
CA PHE A 189 4.03 -14.59 17.79
C PHE A 189 3.32 -15.52 18.79
N THR A 190 2.33 -14.96 19.51
CA THR A 190 1.35 -15.79 20.21
C THR A 190 0.58 -16.60 19.18
N GLY A 191 0.49 -17.92 19.36
CA GLY A 191 -0.08 -18.80 18.33
C GLY A 191 0.82 -19.06 17.14
N GLY A 192 2.14 -18.90 17.28
CA GLY A 192 3.12 -19.13 16.22
C GLY A 192 3.06 -20.52 15.58
N SER A 193 2.49 -21.52 16.27
CA SER A 193 2.19 -22.84 15.66
C SER A 193 1.20 -22.79 14.49
N ASN A 194 0.51 -21.68 14.31
CA ASN A 194 -0.40 -21.45 13.19
C ASN A 194 0.32 -20.83 11.96
N LEU A 195 1.58 -20.42 12.11
CA LEU A 195 2.39 -20.00 10.95
C LEU A 195 2.56 -21.20 10.02
N THR A 196 2.27 -20.98 8.75
CA THR A 196 2.33 -22.03 7.73
C THR A 196 3.60 -21.89 6.89
N GLU A 197 3.97 -22.96 6.16
CA GLU A 197 5.09 -22.92 5.21
C GLU A 197 4.81 -21.95 4.03
N LYS A 198 3.53 -21.57 3.81
CA LYS A 198 3.11 -20.62 2.78
C LYS A 198 3.29 -19.16 3.19
N GLN A 199 4.01 -18.94 4.26
CA GLN A 199 4.36 -17.62 4.78
C GLN A 199 5.86 -17.50 4.88
N ILE A 200 6.37 -16.31 4.60
CA ILE A 200 7.79 -15.99 4.64
C ILE A 200 8.01 -14.77 5.52
N CYS A 201 9.08 -14.78 6.29
CA CYS A 201 9.34 -13.76 7.30
C CYS A 201 10.63 -13.00 7.00
N PHE A 202 10.60 -11.71 7.30
CA PHE A 202 11.79 -10.88 7.13
C PHE A 202 12.03 -9.97 8.34
N THR A 203 13.27 -9.50 8.45
CA THR A 203 13.68 -8.44 9.38
C THR A 203 14.61 -7.48 8.65
N GLY A 204 14.61 -6.22 9.06
CA GLY A 204 15.56 -5.23 8.56
C GLY A 204 16.58 -4.83 9.63
N ASP A 205 17.56 -4.03 9.22
CA ASP A 205 18.61 -3.54 10.09
C ASP A 205 18.08 -2.56 11.13
N TYR A 206 18.71 -2.58 12.31
CA TYR A 206 18.42 -1.64 13.38
C TYR A 206 19.13 -0.30 13.14
N SER A 207 18.39 0.78 13.28
CA SER A 207 18.92 2.15 13.23
C SER A 207 19.05 2.76 14.62
N ASN A 208 20.25 3.20 14.97
CA ASN A 208 20.47 3.96 16.21
C ASN A 208 19.80 5.34 16.20
N ALA A 209 19.52 5.91 15.03
CA ALA A 209 18.90 7.22 14.90
C ALA A 209 17.41 7.21 15.29
N THR A 210 16.69 6.14 14.94
CA THR A 210 15.26 5.99 15.21
C THR A 210 14.95 5.06 16.39
N GLY A 211 15.87 4.16 16.73
CA GLY A 211 15.66 3.09 17.70
C GLY A 211 14.78 1.95 17.17
N LEU A 212 14.54 1.88 15.86
CA LEU A 212 13.67 0.90 15.20
C LEU A 212 14.48 0.06 14.19
N LYS A 213 13.93 -1.09 13.81
CA LYS A 213 14.40 -1.89 12.67
C LYS A 213 13.69 -1.48 11.38
N ALA A 214 14.37 -1.59 10.25
CA ALA A 214 13.75 -1.38 8.95
C ALA A 214 12.67 -2.44 8.68
N GLY A 215 11.57 -2.06 7.99
CA GLY A 215 10.47 -2.96 7.69
C GLY A 215 9.21 -2.26 7.22
N THR A 216 8.24 -3.06 6.79
CA THR A 216 6.91 -2.58 6.41
C THR A 216 6.07 -2.18 7.62
N CYS A 217 5.10 -1.30 7.41
CA CYS A 217 4.20 -0.79 8.43
C CYS A 217 2.77 -0.67 7.86
N GLN A 218 1.84 -0.06 8.61
CA GLN A 218 0.47 0.17 8.16
C GLN A 218 0.48 1.01 6.86
N GLY A 219 -0.25 0.56 5.85
CA GLY A 219 -0.29 1.14 4.50
C GLY A 219 0.52 0.36 3.46
N ASP A 220 1.55 -0.42 3.88
CA ASP A 220 2.31 -1.30 2.99
C ASP A 220 1.61 -2.63 2.69
N SER A 221 0.51 -2.92 3.36
CA SER A 221 -0.33 -4.13 3.19
C SER A 221 -0.59 -4.44 1.72
N GLY A 222 -0.47 -5.70 1.32
CA GLY A 222 -0.68 -6.12 -0.08
C GLY A 222 0.46 -5.77 -1.03
N GLY A 223 1.37 -4.87 -0.63
CA GLY A 223 2.55 -4.50 -1.39
C GLY A 223 3.59 -5.63 -1.47
N PRO A 224 4.58 -5.49 -2.36
CA PRO A 224 5.54 -6.54 -2.65
C PRO A 224 6.72 -6.58 -1.68
N VAL A 225 7.33 -7.77 -1.60
CA VAL A 225 8.75 -7.92 -1.30
C VAL A 225 9.43 -8.60 -2.49
N TYR A 226 10.48 -7.96 -2.99
CA TYR A 226 11.24 -8.41 -4.15
C TYR A 226 12.57 -9.01 -3.76
N TRP A 227 13.02 -9.96 -4.57
CA TRP A 227 14.36 -10.53 -4.59
C TRP A 227 14.98 -10.30 -5.98
N SER A 228 16.27 -10.04 -6.04
CA SER A 228 16.98 -9.87 -7.30
C SER A 228 17.59 -11.20 -7.73
N GLU A 229 16.96 -11.89 -8.68
CA GLU A 229 17.49 -13.11 -9.30
C GLU A 229 18.24 -12.74 -10.58
N ASN A 230 19.58 -12.81 -10.55
CA ASN A 230 20.44 -12.49 -11.71
C ASN A 230 20.13 -11.11 -12.35
N GLY A 231 19.80 -10.12 -11.53
CA GLY A 231 19.47 -8.77 -11.99
C GLY A 231 18.01 -8.58 -12.44
N THR A 232 17.19 -9.61 -12.33
CA THR A 232 15.74 -9.54 -12.56
C THR A 232 15.04 -9.45 -11.21
N GLN A 233 14.13 -8.48 -11.05
CA GLN A 233 13.27 -8.40 -9.88
C GLN A 233 12.21 -9.51 -9.92
N VAL A 234 12.19 -10.33 -8.88
CA VAL A 234 11.24 -11.42 -8.67
C VAL A 234 10.50 -11.15 -7.38
N GLN A 235 9.17 -11.13 -7.41
CA GLN A 235 8.40 -10.97 -6.19
C GLN A 235 8.27 -12.29 -5.45
N VAL A 236 8.73 -12.32 -4.19
CA VAL A 236 8.71 -13.53 -3.36
C VAL A 236 7.58 -13.52 -2.34
N GLY A 237 7.08 -12.34 -1.96
CA GLY A 237 6.03 -12.23 -0.95
C GLY A 237 5.10 -11.03 -1.13
N ILE A 238 3.98 -11.11 -0.41
CA ILE A 238 2.95 -10.06 -0.30
C ILE A 238 2.88 -9.65 1.17
N THR A 239 2.99 -8.36 1.47
CA THR A 239 2.92 -7.83 2.84
C THR A 239 1.59 -8.19 3.49
N SER A 240 1.63 -8.92 4.60
CA SER A 240 0.45 -9.45 5.29
C SER A 240 0.28 -8.85 6.69
N PHE A 241 1.15 -9.16 7.63
CA PHE A 241 1.07 -8.64 8.99
C PHE A 241 2.46 -8.54 9.63
N GLY A 242 2.54 -7.95 10.83
CA GLY A 242 3.77 -7.85 11.59
C GLY A 242 3.51 -7.67 13.08
N PRO A 243 4.57 -7.44 13.88
CA PRO A 243 4.44 -7.03 15.26
C PRO A 243 3.58 -5.77 15.42
N ALA A 244 2.91 -5.63 16.55
CA ALA A 244 2.04 -4.47 16.83
C ALA A 244 2.78 -3.12 16.75
N LEU A 245 4.08 -3.12 17.03
CA LEU A 245 4.98 -1.99 16.85
C LEU A 245 5.82 -2.23 15.59
N CYS A 246 5.64 -1.39 14.58
CA CYS A 246 6.45 -1.45 13.36
C CYS A 246 7.93 -1.21 13.68
N GLY A 247 8.79 -2.08 13.18
CA GLY A 247 10.23 -1.98 13.41
C GLY A 247 10.65 -2.23 14.85
N ASP A 248 9.85 -2.94 15.67
CA ASP A 248 10.18 -3.26 17.07
C ASP A 248 11.58 -3.84 17.19
N PRO A 249 12.51 -3.17 17.91
CA PRO A 249 13.88 -3.66 18.07
C PRO A 249 13.96 -4.96 18.89
N GLY A 250 12.96 -5.24 19.73
CA GLY A 250 12.85 -6.47 20.51
C GLY A 250 12.32 -7.66 19.73
N SER A 251 11.68 -7.42 18.58
CA SER A 251 11.14 -8.46 17.73
C SER A 251 12.22 -9.13 16.88
N LYS A 252 12.08 -10.45 16.62
CA LYS A 252 12.97 -11.19 15.72
C LYS A 252 12.65 -10.96 14.25
N VAL A 253 11.42 -10.53 13.96
CA VAL A 253 10.93 -10.22 12.61
C VAL A 253 10.28 -8.85 12.59
N THR A 254 10.33 -8.16 11.46
CA THR A 254 9.62 -6.87 11.28
C THR A 254 8.30 -7.05 10.55
N ALA A 255 8.17 -8.09 9.71
CA ALA A 255 6.90 -8.45 9.09
C ALA A 255 6.87 -9.90 8.60
N VAL A 256 5.65 -10.39 8.39
CA VAL A 256 5.29 -11.67 7.77
C VAL A 256 4.58 -11.39 6.45
N TYR A 257 4.91 -12.17 5.45
CA TYR A 257 4.41 -12.05 4.08
C TYR A 257 3.79 -13.36 3.63
N THR A 258 2.77 -13.30 2.78
CA THR A 258 2.28 -14.47 2.07
C THR A 258 3.28 -14.82 0.98
N GLU A 259 3.80 -16.05 0.96
CA GLU A 259 4.78 -16.49 -0.02
C GLU A 259 4.13 -16.85 -1.35
N ILE A 260 4.60 -16.24 -2.43
CA ILE A 260 3.93 -16.34 -3.74
C ILE A 260 4.16 -17.71 -4.38
N THR A 261 5.34 -18.31 -4.20
CA THR A 261 5.70 -19.62 -4.79
C THR A 261 4.65 -20.69 -4.48
N ASP A 262 4.16 -20.73 -3.25
CA ASP A 262 3.15 -21.69 -2.78
C ASP A 262 1.74 -21.45 -3.33
N HIS A 263 1.49 -20.25 -3.82
CA HIS A 263 0.19 -19.85 -4.37
C HIS A 263 0.16 -19.83 -5.91
N ARG A 264 1.26 -20.23 -6.58
CA ARG A 264 1.39 -20.20 -8.04
C ARG A 264 0.26 -20.93 -8.77
N ASN A 265 -0.15 -22.09 -8.29
CA ASN A 265 -1.23 -22.85 -8.93
C ASN A 265 -2.57 -22.10 -8.85
N TRP A 266 -2.84 -21.47 -7.72
CA TRP A 266 -4.05 -20.67 -7.55
C TRP A 266 -3.98 -19.39 -8.42
N ILE A 267 -2.85 -18.68 -8.44
CA ILE A 267 -2.64 -17.52 -9.32
C ILE A 267 -2.91 -17.93 -10.78
N ASN A 268 -2.32 -19.03 -11.24
CA ASN A 268 -2.51 -19.54 -12.60
C ASN A 268 -3.99 -19.91 -12.89
N SER A 269 -4.73 -20.41 -11.90
CA SER A 269 -6.16 -20.71 -12.08
C SER A 269 -7.00 -19.46 -12.27
N VAL A 270 -6.66 -18.36 -11.56
CA VAL A 270 -7.29 -17.05 -11.77
C VAL A 270 -6.96 -16.50 -13.16
N LEU A 271 -5.68 -16.45 -13.52
CA LEU A 271 -5.22 -15.88 -14.80
C LEU A 271 -5.76 -16.65 -16.02
N SER A 272 -5.97 -17.97 -15.89
CA SER A 272 -6.56 -18.79 -16.93
C SER A 272 -8.09 -18.73 -16.98
N GLY A 273 -8.75 -18.04 -16.03
CA GLY A 273 -10.20 -17.96 -15.91
C GLY A 273 -10.85 -19.23 -15.37
N ALA A 274 -10.07 -20.16 -14.78
CA ALA A 274 -10.59 -21.37 -14.14
C ALA A 274 -11.20 -21.09 -12.75
N GLU A 275 -10.69 -20.08 -12.05
CA GLU A 275 -11.21 -19.64 -10.76
C GLU A 275 -12.41 -18.70 -10.96
N GLN A 276 -13.44 -18.83 -10.12
CA GLN A 276 -14.59 -17.94 -10.16
C GLN A 276 -14.36 -16.73 -9.25
N PRO A 277 -14.75 -15.51 -9.68
CA PRO A 277 -14.63 -14.33 -8.83
C PRO A 277 -15.54 -14.42 -7.62
N LYS A 278 -15.08 -13.92 -6.49
CA LYS A 278 -15.88 -13.79 -5.25
C LYS A 278 -16.91 -12.66 -5.38
N ARG A 279 -16.56 -11.66 -6.19
CA ARG A 279 -17.45 -10.53 -6.54
C ARG A 279 -17.06 -9.98 -7.90
N THR A 280 -18.06 -9.53 -8.64
CA THR A 280 -17.89 -8.68 -9.83
C THR A 280 -18.34 -7.26 -9.52
N SER A 281 -17.82 -6.30 -10.24
CA SER A 281 -18.11 -4.88 -10.09
C SER A 281 -18.24 -4.21 -11.46
N ASP A 282 -19.24 -3.35 -11.60
CA ASP A 282 -19.43 -2.43 -12.71
C ASP A 282 -20.14 -1.16 -12.21
N ASP A 283 -20.29 -0.15 -13.06
CA ASP A 283 -20.91 1.11 -12.67
C ASP A 283 -22.37 0.98 -12.25
N SER A 284 -23.12 0.01 -12.79
CA SER A 284 -24.51 -0.23 -12.37
C SER A 284 -24.57 -0.75 -10.95
N ILE A 285 -23.68 -1.69 -10.59
CA ILE A 285 -23.58 -2.25 -9.24
C ILE A 285 -23.12 -1.18 -8.25
N ARG A 286 -22.13 -0.34 -8.62
CA ARG A 286 -21.62 0.75 -7.77
C ARG A 286 -22.70 1.79 -7.51
N ARG A 287 -23.44 2.24 -8.57
CA ARG A 287 -24.57 3.19 -8.42
C ARG A 287 -25.66 2.62 -7.54
N GLY A 288 -26.05 1.36 -7.76
CA GLY A 288 -27.05 0.69 -6.93
C GLY A 288 -26.63 0.58 -5.46
N TYR A 289 -25.34 0.39 -5.18
CA TYR A 289 -24.81 0.42 -3.81
C TYR A 289 -24.95 1.80 -3.17
N ILE A 290 -24.54 2.86 -3.89
CA ILE A 290 -24.65 4.24 -3.41
C ILE A 290 -26.12 4.66 -3.20
N ASP A 291 -27.03 4.28 -4.10
CA ASP A 291 -28.46 4.57 -3.99
C ASP A 291 -29.09 3.95 -2.73
N ILE A 292 -28.60 2.80 -2.29
CA ILE A 292 -29.12 2.09 -1.11
C ILE A 292 -28.48 2.56 0.20
N TYR A 293 -27.16 2.74 0.20
CA TYR A 293 -26.37 2.95 1.41
C TYR A 293 -25.86 4.39 1.56
N GLY A 294 -26.12 5.26 0.56
CA GLY A 294 -25.60 6.61 0.50
C GLY A 294 -24.15 6.68 0.05
N SER A 295 -23.63 7.89 -0.04
CA SER A 295 -22.21 8.07 -0.41
C SER A 295 -21.32 7.28 0.52
N ILE A 296 -20.39 6.52 -0.04
CA ILE A 296 -19.48 5.60 0.66
C ILE A 296 -18.72 6.33 1.76
N ILE A 297 -18.61 7.64 1.65
CA ILE A 297 -17.52 8.40 2.25
C ILE A 297 -18.03 9.51 3.15
N ASN A 298 -19.33 9.86 3.12
CA ASN A 298 -19.90 10.86 4.03
C ASN A 298 -19.76 10.45 5.51
N ASP A 299 -19.72 9.15 5.81
CA ASP A 299 -19.60 8.64 7.18
C ASP A 299 -18.14 8.41 7.63
N VAL A 300 -17.15 8.44 6.71
CA VAL A 300 -15.76 8.03 6.98
C VAL A 300 -14.68 9.03 6.54
N GLY A 301 -15.05 10.26 6.16
CA GLY A 301 -14.09 11.34 5.93
C GLY A 301 -13.50 11.43 4.52
N GLY A 302 -14.24 11.02 3.51
CA GLY A 302 -13.86 11.24 2.11
C GLY A 302 -13.87 12.71 1.71
N ILE A 303 -13.16 13.05 0.65
CA ILE A 303 -12.99 14.39 0.09
C ILE A 303 -13.80 14.49 -1.19
N GLU A 304 -14.62 15.55 -1.31
CA GLU A 304 -15.28 15.86 -2.57
C GLU A 304 -14.29 16.50 -3.55
N VAL A 305 -14.31 16.02 -4.79
CA VAL A 305 -13.61 16.69 -5.89
C VAL A 305 -14.22 18.08 -6.07
N PRO A 306 -13.45 19.18 -5.98
CA PRO A 306 -13.97 20.50 -6.23
C PRO A 306 -14.63 20.55 -7.61
N SER A 307 -15.94 20.82 -7.67
CA SER A 307 -16.64 20.98 -8.94
C SER A 307 -15.96 22.08 -9.74
N THR A 308 -15.37 21.75 -10.89
CA THR A 308 -14.93 22.77 -11.83
C THR A 308 -16.14 23.67 -12.15
N PRO A 309 -16.04 25.00 -12.04
CA PRO A 309 -17.14 25.86 -12.41
C PRO A 309 -17.51 25.53 -13.85
N LYS A 310 -18.74 25.07 -14.08
CA LYS A 310 -19.27 24.95 -15.45
C LYS A 310 -19.14 26.33 -16.07
N THR A 311 -18.27 26.49 -17.05
CA THR A 311 -18.16 27.69 -17.87
C THR A 311 -19.44 27.83 -18.65
N GLY A 312 -20.45 28.46 -18.02
CA GLY A 312 -21.58 29.04 -18.71
C GLY A 312 -21.06 30.27 -19.45
N GLY A 313 -21.16 30.25 -20.78
CA GLY A 313 -20.70 31.35 -21.60
C GLY A 313 -21.46 32.66 -21.27
N GLY A 314 -20.72 33.75 -21.21
CA GLY A 314 -21.24 35.11 -21.32
C GLY A 314 -20.70 36.09 -20.28
N GLY A 315 -19.77 37.00 -20.69
CA GLY A 315 -19.65 38.37 -20.17
C GLY A 315 -18.65 38.64 -19.06
N GLY A 316 -17.54 39.20 -19.46
CA GLY A 316 -16.70 40.25 -18.88
C GLY A 316 -16.51 40.42 -17.37
N GLY A 317 -15.24 40.38 -16.98
CA GLY A 317 -14.70 41.28 -15.94
C GLY A 317 -14.55 40.73 -14.55
N GLY A 318 -13.30 40.62 -14.09
CA GLY A 318 -12.95 40.62 -12.67
C GLY A 318 -12.25 39.38 -12.17
N ILE A 319 -10.91 39.42 -12.17
CA ILE A 319 -10.07 38.44 -11.47
C ILE A 319 -10.30 38.61 -9.97
N SER A 320 -10.97 37.65 -9.36
CA SER A 320 -11.18 37.65 -7.91
C SER A 320 -9.97 37.04 -7.21
N TYR A 321 -9.31 37.79 -6.35
CA TYR A 321 -8.16 37.43 -5.52
C TYR A 321 -8.44 36.40 -4.42
N TYR A 322 -9.59 35.71 -4.45
CA TYR A 322 -10.02 34.81 -3.37
C TYR A 322 -9.60 33.33 -3.57
N VAL A 323 -9.09 32.95 -4.75
CA VAL A 323 -8.72 31.54 -5.00
C VAL A 323 -7.42 31.14 -4.28
N GLY A 324 -6.53 32.10 -4.01
CA GLY A 324 -5.26 31.84 -3.29
C GLY A 324 -5.40 31.63 -1.77
N LEU A 325 -6.50 32.07 -1.17
CA LEU A 325 -6.71 31.96 0.29
C LEU A 325 -7.33 30.62 0.73
N TRP A 326 -8.02 29.92 -0.16
CA TRP A 326 -8.61 28.61 0.14
C TRP A 326 -7.59 27.46 0.12
N LEU A 327 -6.59 27.52 -0.75
CA LEU A 327 -5.52 26.53 -0.78
C LEU A 327 -4.63 26.59 0.48
N ALA A 328 -4.43 27.80 1.04
CA ALA A 328 -3.68 27.94 2.29
C ALA A 328 -4.46 27.45 3.53
N LEU A 329 -5.81 27.43 3.48
CA LEU A 329 -6.64 26.95 4.58
C LEU A 329 -6.73 25.43 4.62
N ILE A 330 -6.67 24.76 3.47
CA ILE A 330 -6.69 23.29 3.39
C ILE A 330 -5.40 22.70 3.97
N VAL A 331 -4.25 23.33 3.75
CA VAL A 331 -2.96 22.91 4.34
C VAL A 331 -2.94 23.11 5.86
N ALA A 332 -3.61 24.16 6.38
CA ALA A 332 -3.66 24.43 7.82
C ALA A 332 -4.65 23.51 8.58
N LEU A 333 -5.70 22.99 7.90
CA LEU A 333 -6.67 22.09 8.51
C LEU A 333 -6.19 20.63 8.58
N ARG A 334 -5.18 20.25 7.78
CA ARG A 334 -4.55 18.93 7.87
C ARG A 334 -3.91 18.63 9.24
N SER A 335 -3.57 19.67 10.01
CA SER A 335 -2.94 19.53 11.34
C SER A 335 -3.94 19.43 12.52
N ALA A 336 -5.24 19.49 12.29
CA ALA A 336 -6.23 19.60 13.36
C ALA A 336 -7.35 18.54 13.34
N VAL A 337 -7.43 17.69 12.32
CA VAL A 337 -8.44 16.61 12.30
C VAL A 337 -7.83 15.34 12.83
N LEU A 338 -7.94 15.17 14.14
CA LEU A 338 -7.81 13.90 14.84
C LEU A 338 -8.89 12.94 14.30
N LEU A 339 -8.49 11.95 13.53
CA LEU A 339 -9.36 10.88 13.04
C LEU A 339 -9.99 10.13 14.22
N PRO A 340 -11.32 10.06 14.34
CA PRO A 340 -11.95 9.17 15.30
C PRO A 340 -12.02 7.75 14.73
N ASN A 341 -11.35 6.84 15.44
CA ASN A 341 -11.68 5.43 15.54
C ASN A 341 -11.53 4.49 14.33
N TRP A 342 -10.33 4.32 13.84
CA TRP A 342 -9.88 3.04 13.31
C TRP A 342 -9.59 2.02 14.46
N ARG A 343 -9.94 2.35 15.70
CA ARG A 343 -9.64 1.55 16.89
C ARG A 343 -10.43 0.24 17.04
N SER A 344 -11.42 -0.04 16.20
CA SER A 344 -12.21 -1.26 16.38
C SER A 344 -11.55 -2.54 15.87
N TRP A 345 -10.48 -2.44 15.08
CA TRP A 345 -9.77 -3.60 14.51
C TRP A 345 -8.44 -3.93 15.19
N GLN A 346 -7.88 -2.99 15.95
CA GLN A 346 -6.56 -3.19 16.60
C GLN A 346 -6.61 -3.58 18.08
N THR A 347 -7.78 -3.67 18.71
CA THR A 347 -7.91 -4.01 20.14
C THR A 347 -8.31 -5.46 20.41
N LYS A 348 -8.10 -6.38 19.46
CA LYS A 348 -8.24 -7.83 19.69
C LYS A 348 -6.94 -8.56 19.34
N LEU A 349 -5.83 -8.10 19.85
CA LEU A 349 -4.59 -8.86 20.03
C LEU A 349 -4.27 -8.94 21.51
#